data_1ca10775967898017e19b3a7bf3d845c
#
_entry.id   1ca10775967898017e19b3a7bf3d845c
#
_cell.length_a   1.000
_cell.length_b   1.000
_cell.length_c   1.000
_cell.angle_alpha   90.00
_cell.angle_beta   90.00
_cell.angle_gamma   90.00
#
_symmetry.space_group_name_H-M   'P 1'
#
loop_
_entity.id
_entity.type
_entity.pdbx_description
1 polymer ?
#
loop_
_entity_poly.entity_id
_entity_poly.type
_entity_poly.pdbx_seq_one_letter_code
_entity_poly.pdbx_strand_id
1 'polypeptide(L)'
;MRISRNLSAWVSAGLLLAALVALAGLAGQAGGQEVSEHGNPWVTVTIGKVTVQAEAVLTPERLYLGLSNRTELPEGRGMLFFMPAQEVQTFCMRGMRIPLDLIWIRDGRVAGLSRNVPPTFPGNLSSPEPVSHVLEVPGGFADRHGIKAGDRVRWQ
;
A
#
# COMPACT_ATOMS: atom_id res chain seq x y z
N MET A 1 0.61 -24.81 -76.93
CA MET A 1 0.36 -23.50 -76.37
C MET A 1 0.06 -23.68 -74.91
N ARG A 2 1.07 -23.46 -74.02
CA ARG A 2 0.98 -23.66 -72.53
C ARG A 2 0.74 -22.31 -71.91
N ILE A 3 -0.35 -22.19 -71.14
CA ILE A 3 -0.59 -21.04 -70.28
C ILE A 3 -0.34 -21.53 -68.86
N SER A 4 0.78 -21.13 -68.30
CA SER A 4 1.07 -21.28 -66.86
C SER A 4 0.44 -20.11 -66.09
N ARG A 5 -0.50 -20.43 -65.20
CA ARG A 5 -1.10 -19.44 -64.29
C ARG A 5 -0.38 -19.54 -62.97
N ASN A 6 0.34 -18.48 -62.61
CA ASN A 6 1.01 -18.29 -61.32
C ASN A 6 -0.04 -18.20 -60.19
N LEU A 7 -0.05 -19.19 -59.32
CA LEU A 7 -0.91 -19.25 -58.13
C LEU A 7 -0.22 -18.80 -56.85
N SER A 8 0.87 -18.03 -56.94
CA SER A 8 1.72 -17.71 -55.77
C SER A 8 1.56 -16.29 -55.20
N ALA A 9 0.57 -15.52 -55.66
CA ALA A 9 0.47 -14.09 -55.22
C ALA A 9 -0.59 -13.81 -54.15
N TRP A 10 -1.35 -14.81 -53.66
CA TRP A 10 -2.47 -14.56 -52.77
C TRP A 10 -2.24 -15.05 -51.31
N VAL A 11 -1.11 -15.70 -51.01
CA VAL A 11 -0.84 -16.23 -49.66
C VAL A 11 -0.09 -15.22 -48.79
N SER A 12 0.54 -14.20 -49.38
CA SER A 12 1.36 -13.23 -48.62
C SER A 12 0.61 -12.05 -48.02
N ALA A 13 -0.63 -11.79 -48.48
CA ALA A 13 -1.42 -10.65 -47.97
C ALA A 13 -2.22 -10.96 -46.67
N GLY A 14 -2.53 -12.24 -46.43
CA GLY A 14 -3.30 -12.66 -45.27
C GLY A 14 -2.51 -12.73 -43.95
N LEU A 15 -1.19 -12.95 -44.06
CA LEU A 15 -0.30 -13.07 -42.87
C LEU A 15 0.15 -11.73 -42.29
N LEU A 16 0.12 -10.66 -43.10
CA LEU A 16 0.50 -9.31 -42.64
C LEU A 16 -0.64 -8.61 -41.88
N LEU A 17 -1.89 -8.94 -42.11
CA LEU A 17 -3.03 -8.36 -41.37
C LEU A 17 -3.20 -9.00 -39.97
N ALA A 18 -2.85 -10.28 -39.83
CA ALA A 18 -2.95 -10.96 -38.54
C ALA A 18 -1.87 -10.51 -37.52
N ALA A 19 -0.69 -10.06 -38.01
CA ALA A 19 0.39 -9.57 -37.18
C ALA A 19 0.13 -8.14 -36.63
N LEU A 20 -0.65 -7.32 -37.35
CA LEU A 20 -0.98 -5.95 -36.92
C LEU A 20 -2.07 -5.91 -35.84
N VAL A 21 -2.94 -6.92 -35.76
CA VAL A 21 -3.98 -6.98 -34.71
C VAL A 21 -3.41 -7.52 -33.38
N ALA A 22 -2.33 -8.32 -33.44
CA ALA A 22 -1.68 -8.82 -32.23
C ALA A 22 -0.80 -7.78 -31.51
N LEU A 23 -0.34 -6.71 -32.20
CA LEU A 23 0.43 -5.64 -31.56
C LEU A 23 -0.45 -4.55 -30.94
N ALA A 24 -1.74 -4.46 -31.29
CA ALA A 24 -2.65 -3.47 -30.71
C ALA A 24 -3.18 -3.90 -29.31
N GLY A 25 -2.97 -5.15 -28.91
CA GLY A 25 -3.41 -5.70 -27.62
C GLY A 25 -2.43 -5.52 -26.48
N LEU A 26 -1.21 -5.02 -26.74
CA LEU A 26 -0.16 -4.80 -25.73
C LEU A 26 0.07 -3.31 -25.39
N ALA A 27 -0.73 -2.41 -25.98
CA ALA A 27 -0.69 -1.00 -25.64
C ALA A 27 -1.67 -0.70 -24.51
N GLY A 28 -1.17 -0.66 -23.27
CA GLY A 28 -1.79 0.15 -22.25
C GLY A 28 -2.55 -0.58 -21.16
N GLN A 29 -1.85 -1.24 -20.28
CA GLN A 29 -2.13 -1.09 -18.86
C GLN A 29 -0.94 -0.35 -18.22
N ALA A 30 -0.78 0.92 -18.54
CA ALA A 30 -0.21 1.86 -17.60
C ALA A 30 -1.26 1.96 -16.49
N GLY A 31 -1.27 1.00 -15.58
CA GLY A 31 -2.05 1.04 -14.36
C GLY A 31 -1.54 2.22 -13.56
N GLY A 32 -2.17 3.39 -13.71
CA GLY A 32 -1.95 4.51 -12.82
C GLY A 32 -2.18 3.99 -11.41
N GLN A 33 -1.20 4.15 -10.53
CA GLN A 33 -1.32 3.75 -9.14
C GLN A 33 -2.55 4.46 -8.56
N GLU A 34 -3.51 3.68 -8.08
CA GLU A 34 -4.72 4.23 -7.48
C GLU A 34 -4.33 5.07 -6.25
N VAL A 35 -4.85 6.29 -6.18
CA VAL A 35 -4.58 7.23 -5.07
C VAL A 35 -5.84 7.46 -4.25
N SER A 36 -5.66 7.72 -2.96
CA SER A 36 -6.75 8.10 -2.06
C SER A 36 -7.28 9.49 -2.38
N GLU A 37 -8.42 9.86 -1.81
CA GLU A 37 -8.96 11.23 -1.86
C GLU A 37 -7.98 12.29 -1.31
N HIS A 38 -7.02 11.85 -0.49
CA HIS A 38 -5.95 12.69 0.05
C HIS A 38 -4.69 12.68 -0.82
N GLY A 39 -4.72 12.00 -2.00
CA GLY A 39 -3.63 11.93 -2.95
C GLY A 39 -2.45 11.03 -2.53
N ASN A 40 -2.64 10.14 -1.56
CA ASN A 40 -1.66 9.13 -1.20
C ASN A 40 -1.88 7.86 -2.02
N PRO A 41 -0.81 7.19 -2.52
CA PRO A 41 -0.97 5.92 -3.19
C PRO A 41 -1.50 4.85 -2.24
N TRP A 42 -2.37 3.96 -2.76
CA TRP A 42 -2.81 2.79 -2.01
C TRP A 42 -1.78 1.67 -2.12
N VAL A 43 -1.56 0.99 -1.00
CA VAL A 43 -0.77 -0.24 -0.91
C VAL A 43 -1.55 -1.29 -0.13
N THR A 44 -1.39 -2.54 -0.51
CA THR A 44 -1.96 -3.68 0.22
C THR A 44 -0.92 -4.17 1.23
N VAL A 45 -1.19 -4.00 2.51
CA VAL A 45 -0.34 -4.50 3.61
C VAL A 45 -0.92 -5.82 4.11
N THR A 46 -0.09 -6.86 4.18
CA THR A 46 -0.46 -8.17 4.72
C THR A 46 0.34 -8.44 5.99
N ILE A 47 -0.35 -8.74 7.10
CA ILE A 47 0.22 -9.11 8.40
C ILE A 47 -0.27 -10.51 8.75
N GLY A 48 0.59 -11.52 8.61
CA GLY A 48 0.16 -12.90 8.75
C GLY A 48 -0.91 -13.27 7.73
N LYS A 49 -2.17 -13.40 8.15
CA LYS A 49 -3.35 -13.66 7.31
C LYS A 49 -4.27 -12.44 7.13
N VAL A 50 -3.93 -11.34 7.78
CA VAL A 50 -4.74 -10.10 7.79
C VAL A 50 -4.29 -9.19 6.67
N THR A 51 -5.24 -8.58 5.96
CA THR A 51 -4.95 -7.63 4.87
C THR A 51 -5.53 -6.28 5.21
N VAL A 52 -4.75 -5.22 4.99
CA VAL A 52 -5.11 -3.81 5.18
C VAL A 52 -4.84 -3.06 3.88
N GLN A 53 -5.80 -2.29 3.41
CA GLN A 53 -5.60 -1.30 2.35
C GLN A 53 -5.10 -0.01 3.01
N ALA A 54 -3.82 0.30 2.85
CA ALA A 54 -3.19 1.44 3.50
C ALA A 54 -2.81 2.53 2.50
N GLU A 55 -2.96 3.77 2.92
CA GLU A 55 -2.35 4.90 2.22
C GLU A 55 -0.85 4.91 2.52
N ALA A 56 -0.01 4.91 1.47
CA ALA A 56 1.43 5.02 1.65
C ALA A 56 1.86 6.48 1.75
N VAL A 57 2.57 6.85 2.81
CA VAL A 57 3.11 8.19 3.02
C VAL A 57 4.63 8.17 3.06
N LEU A 58 5.22 9.01 2.19
CA LEU A 58 6.65 9.02 1.93
C LEU A 58 7.28 10.43 2.04
N THR A 59 6.47 11.50 1.97
CA THR A 59 7.02 12.86 2.02
C THR A 59 6.94 13.44 3.43
N PRO A 60 7.87 14.32 3.84
CA PRO A 60 7.89 14.91 5.17
C PRO A 60 6.56 15.56 5.57
N GLU A 61 5.90 16.27 4.65
CA GLU A 61 4.63 16.94 4.90
C GLU A 61 3.53 15.94 5.22
N ARG A 62 3.48 14.82 4.47
CA ARG A 62 2.48 13.76 4.68
C ARG A 62 2.77 12.92 5.91
N LEU A 63 4.05 12.65 6.21
CA LEU A 63 4.48 12.01 7.45
C LEU A 63 4.05 12.84 8.67
N TYR A 64 4.18 14.19 8.59
CA TYR A 64 3.76 15.08 9.65
C TYR A 64 2.24 15.16 9.82
N LEU A 65 1.49 15.17 8.70
CA LEU A 65 0.03 15.26 8.71
C LEU A 65 -0.61 13.96 9.22
N GLY A 66 -0.14 12.82 8.72
CA GLY A 66 -0.70 11.51 9.05
C GLY A 66 -2.21 11.43 8.85
N LEU A 67 -2.91 10.85 9.81
CA LEU A 67 -4.37 10.74 9.87
C LEU A 67 -5.04 11.93 10.61
N SER A 68 -4.31 13.01 10.87
CA SER A 68 -4.85 14.19 11.58
C SER A 68 -6.12 14.74 10.92
N ASN A 69 -7.06 15.19 11.74
CA ASN A 69 -8.36 15.75 11.38
C ASN A 69 -9.36 14.77 10.70
N ARG A 70 -8.99 13.52 10.46
CA ARG A 70 -9.93 12.51 9.96
C ARG A 70 -10.92 12.12 11.05
N THR A 71 -12.18 12.01 10.68
CA THR A 71 -13.28 11.66 11.58
C THR A 71 -13.56 10.17 11.60
N GLU A 72 -13.04 9.43 10.62
CA GLU A 72 -13.20 7.98 10.51
C GLU A 72 -11.98 7.33 9.86
N LEU A 73 -11.78 6.08 10.16
CA LEU A 73 -10.88 5.16 9.49
C LEU A 73 -11.60 3.80 9.44
N PRO A 74 -12.15 3.41 8.29
CA PRO A 74 -12.91 2.17 8.17
C PRO A 74 -12.08 0.93 8.52
N GLU A 75 -12.74 -0.12 8.99
CA GLU A 75 -12.10 -1.43 9.23
C GLU A 75 -11.40 -1.93 7.97
N GLY A 76 -10.19 -2.45 8.10
CA GLY A 76 -9.36 -2.88 6.97
C GLY A 76 -8.69 -1.74 6.18
N ARG A 77 -8.84 -0.49 6.61
CA ARG A 77 -8.11 0.66 6.10
C ARG A 77 -7.01 1.08 7.06
N GLY A 78 -5.98 1.75 6.54
CA GLY A 78 -4.86 2.22 7.35
C GLY A 78 -3.98 3.22 6.63
N MET A 79 -2.87 3.58 7.29
CA MET A 79 -1.82 4.43 6.72
C MET A 79 -0.46 3.81 7.03
N LEU A 80 0.33 3.57 5.96
CA LEU A 80 1.69 3.03 6.07
C LEU A 80 2.71 4.15 5.90
N PHE A 81 3.45 4.43 6.95
CA PHE A 81 4.51 5.42 7.01
C PHE A 81 5.85 4.78 6.61
N PHE A 82 6.49 5.32 5.59
CA PHE A 82 7.85 4.99 5.20
C PHE A 82 8.81 5.97 5.85
N MET A 83 9.48 5.55 6.90
CA MET A 83 10.35 6.44 7.67
C MET A 83 11.67 6.70 6.94
N PRO A 84 12.23 7.93 6.99
CA PRO A 84 13.48 8.25 6.29
C PRO A 84 14.69 7.45 6.76
N ALA A 85 14.67 7.01 8.02
CA ALA A 85 15.72 6.21 8.63
C ALA A 85 15.14 5.14 9.57
N GLN A 86 15.87 4.05 9.74
CA GLN A 86 15.54 3.03 10.74
C GLN A 86 16.09 3.47 12.09
N GLU A 87 15.23 4.07 12.90
CA GLU A 87 15.55 4.60 14.23
C GLU A 87 14.34 4.42 15.16
N VAL A 88 14.51 4.75 16.44
CA VAL A 88 13.38 4.79 17.39
C VAL A 88 12.47 5.93 16.95
N GLN A 89 11.32 5.56 16.40
CA GLN A 89 10.33 6.51 15.90
C GLN A 89 9.40 6.97 17.01
N THR A 90 8.99 8.24 16.94
CA THR A 90 8.10 8.85 17.92
C THR A 90 6.90 9.48 17.23
N PHE A 91 5.71 9.09 17.68
CA PHE A 91 4.42 9.56 17.18
C PHE A 91 3.63 10.22 18.32
N CYS A 92 2.63 11.03 17.98
CA CYS A 92 1.71 11.63 18.93
C CYS A 92 0.29 11.68 18.36
N MET A 93 -0.70 11.81 19.23
CA MET A 93 -2.12 11.86 18.84
C MET A 93 -2.62 13.30 18.57
N ARG A 94 -1.71 14.27 18.33
CA ARG A 94 -2.09 15.65 18.07
C ARG A 94 -2.96 15.76 16.81
N GLY A 95 -4.12 16.41 16.92
CA GLY A 95 -5.06 16.59 15.82
C GLY A 95 -5.86 15.34 15.45
N MET A 96 -5.65 14.23 16.17
CA MET A 96 -6.43 13.00 15.94
C MET A 96 -7.83 13.14 16.49
N ARG A 97 -8.81 12.51 15.82
CA ARG A 97 -10.23 12.46 16.22
C ARG A 97 -10.73 11.03 16.44
N ILE A 98 -9.90 10.06 16.11
CA ILE A 98 -10.22 8.62 16.18
C ILE A 98 -9.14 7.88 16.97
N PRO A 99 -9.48 6.81 17.70
CA PRO A 99 -8.48 5.95 18.34
C PRO A 99 -7.72 5.14 17.28
N LEU A 100 -6.45 4.86 17.53
CA LEU A 100 -5.57 4.12 16.62
C LEU A 100 -4.81 3.00 17.32
N ASP A 101 -4.49 1.96 16.56
CA ASP A 101 -3.36 1.07 16.85
C ASP A 101 -2.18 1.49 15.97
N LEU A 102 -0.99 1.60 16.56
CA LEU A 102 0.26 1.78 15.84
C LEU A 102 1.01 0.45 15.83
N ILE A 103 1.28 -0.07 14.65
CA ILE A 103 2.03 -1.30 14.42
C ILE A 103 3.43 -0.89 13.97
N TRP A 104 4.40 -1.07 14.85
CA TRP A 104 5.81 -0.77 14.63
C TRP A 104 6.46 -1.88 13.81
N ILE A 105 7.11 -1.55 12.68
CA ILE A 105 7.59 -2.55 11.72
C ILE A 105 9.09 -2.38 11.48
N ARG A 106 9.83 -3.48 11.68
CA ARG A 106 11.24 -3.61 11.40
C ARG A 106 11.50 -4.86 10.56
N ASP A 107 12.28 -4.73 9.49
CA ASP A 107 12.74 -5.84 8.66
C ASP A 107 11.60 -6.80 8.22
N GLY A 108 10.44 -6.22 7.84
CA GLY A 108 9.28 -6.98 7.41
C GLY A 108 8.59 -7.78 8.53
N ARG A 109 8.75 -7.36 9.79
CA ARG A 109 8.08 -7.96 10.96
C ARG A 109 7.54 -6.89 11.89
N VAL A 110 6.50 -7.25 12.62
CA VAL A 110 5.98 -6.46 13.74
C VAL A 110 7.02 -6.45 14.86
N ALA A 111 7.60 -5.29 15.15
CA ALA A 111 8.54 -5.09 16.27
C ALA A 111 7.79 -4.88 17.59
N GLY A 112 6.60 -4.28 17.52
CA GLY A 112 5.75 -4.00 18.66
C GLY A 112 4.47 -3.31 18.26
N LEU A 113 3.62 -2.99 19.25
CA LEU A 113 2.33 -2.33 19.04
C LEU A 113 2.04 -1.34 20.15
N SER A 114 1.45 -0.19 19.77
CA SER A 114 0.72 0.69 20.69
C SER A 114 -0.76 0.52 20.40
N ARG A 115 -1.51 -0.02 21.36
CA ARG A 115 -2.87 -0.52 21.15
C ARG A 115 -3.92 0.46 21.61
N ASN A 116 -4.98 0.62 20.84
CA ASN A 116 -6.18 1.39 21.14
C ASN A 116 -5.88 2.75 21.79
N VAL A 117 -4.95 3.47 21.18
CA VAL A 117 -4.51 4.78 21.67
C VAL A 117 -5.62 5.80 21.45
N PRO A 118 -6.17 6.42 22.52
CA PRO A 118 -7.26 7.37 22.35
C PRO A 118 -6.76 8.69 21.75
N PRO A 119 -7.64 9.43 21.04
CA PRO A 119 -7.28 10.77 20.50
C PRO A 119 -6.79 11.76 21.55
N THR A 120 -7.23 11.58 22.80
CA THR A 120 -6.87 12.42 23.94
C THR A 120 -5.56 12.03 24.62
N PHE A 121 -4.84 11.04 24.10
CA PHE A 121 -3.55 10.63 24.67
C PHE A 121 -2.56 11.80 24.67
N PRO A 122 -2.06 12.22 25.84
CA PRO A 122 -1.34 13.50 25.95
C PRO A 122 0.15 13.41 25.67
N GLY A 123 0.67 12.19 25.52
CA GLY A 123 2.10 11.93 25.42
C GLY A 123 2.58 11.59 24.01
N ASN A 124 3.81 11.13 23.98
CA ASN A 124 4.43 10.56 22.80
C ASN A 124 4.41 9.03 22.88
N LEU A 125 4.30 8.40 21.72
CA LEU A 125 4.35 6.96 21.52
C LEU A 125 5.67 6.65 20.82
N SER A 126 6.54 5.89 21.46
CA SER A 126 7.83 5.51 20.87
C SER A 126 7.84 4.04 20.50
N SER A 127 8.47 3.72 19.36
CA SER A 127 8.71 2.34 19.00
C SER A 127 9.62 1.65 20.02
N PRO A 128 9.45 0.34 20.27
CA PRO A 128 10.25 -0.39 21.27
C PRO A 128 11.72 -0.55 20.87
N GLU A 129 12.00 -0.43 19.59
CA GLU A 129 13.32 -0.53 18.96
C GLU A 129 13.36 0.30 17.67
N PRO A 130 14.52 0.47 17.01
CA PRO A 130 14.60 1.12 15.72
C PRO A 130 13.70 0.44 14.68
N VAL A 131 12.79 1.19 14.03
CA VAL A 131 11.86 0.72 13.00
C VAL A 131 11.96 1.58 11.76
N SER A 132 11.68 0.97 10.60
CA SER A 132 11.68 1.63 9.30
C SER A 132 10.29 1.98 8.79
N HIS A 133 9.25 1.36 9.34
CA HIS A 133 7.85 1.62 8.94
C HIS A 133 6.94 1.60 10.16
N VAL A 134 5.83 2.33 10.04
CA VAL A 134 4.74 2.32 11.02
C VAL A 134 3.44 2.15 10.24
N LEU A 135 2.57 1.24 10.68
CA LEU A 135 1.23 1.11 10.13
C LEU A 135 0.22 1.55 11.18
N GLU A 136 -0.54 2.60 10.88
CA GLU A 136 -1.69 3.03 11.67
C GLU A 136 -2.96 2.37 11.15
N VAL A 137 -3.75 1.80 12.07
CA VAL A 137 -5.03 1.15 11.79
C VAL A 137 -6.05 1.57 12.86
N PRO A 138 -7.37 1.31 12.67
CA PRO A 138 -8.38 1.63 13.68
C PRO A 138 -8.05 1.05 15.05
N GLY A 139 -8.33 1.80 16.12
CA GLY A 139 -8.09 1.35 17.49
C GLY A 139 -8.73 0.01 17.80
N GLY A 140 -7.98 -0.90 18.42
CA GLY A 140 -8.38 -2.27 18.72
C GLY A 140 -8.33 -3.23 17.54
N PHE A 141 -7.92 -2.79 16.34
CA PHE A 141 -7.77 -3.63 15.16
C PHE A 141 -6.80 -4.80 15.41
N ALA A 142 -5.65 -4.50 16.02
CA ALA A 142 -4.63 -5.51 16.28
C ALA A 142 -5.13 -6.62 17.21
N ASP A 143 -5.94 -6.29 18.20
CA ASP A 143 -6.54 -7.27 19.13
C ASP A 143 -7.61 -8.12 18.43
N ARG A 144 -8.51 -7.48 17.68
CA ARG A 144 -9.55 -8.20 16.93
C ARG A 144 -8.99 -9.21 15.95
N HIS A 145 -7.83 -8.91 15.37
CA HIS A 145 -7.17 -9.76 14.36
C HIS A 145 -6.00 -10.59 14.90
N GLY A 146 -5.72 -10.53 16.21
CA GLY A 146 -4.68 -11.32 16.86
C GLY A 146 -3.25 -10.96 16.40
N ILE A 147 -3.03 -9.71 15.96
CA ILE A 147 -1.71 -9.23 15.51
C ILE A 147 -0.77 -9.08 16.72
N LYS A 148 0.44 -9.60 16.60
CA LYS A 148 1.44 -9.61 17.67
C LYS A 148 2.85 -9.38 17.15
N ALA A 149 3.76 -9.03 18.05
CA ALA A 149 5.19 -8.93 17.74
C ALA A 149 5.72 -10.24 17.12
N GLY A 150 6.57 -10.11 16.11
CA GLY A 150 7.12 -11.21 15.34
C GLY A 150 6.31 -11.57 14.09
N ASP A 151 5.05 -11.16 13.97
CA ASP A 151 4.25 -11.43 12.78
C ASP A 151 4.89 -10.84 11.53
N ARG A 152 4.87 -11.60 10.42
CA ARG A 152 5.44 -11.16 9.15
C ARG A 152 4.56 -10.11 8.49
N VAL A 153 5.18 -9.03 8.02
CA VAL A 153 4.54 -7.93 7.30
C VAL A 153 5.10 -7.86 5.89
N ARG A 154 4.22 -7.66 4.90
CA ARG A 154 4.57 -7.40 3.50
C ARG A 154 3.61 -6.36 2.94
N TRP A 155 4.05 -5.63 1.92
CA TRP A 155 3.20 -4.69 1.17
C TRP A 155 3.55 -4.72 -0.32
N GLN A 156 2.57 -4.36 -1.14
CA GLN A 156 2.70 -4.26 -2.59
C GLN A 156 1.76 -3.19 -3.13
#